data_7d602edc91ba74978329413361b22046
#
_entry.id   7d602edc91ba74978329413361b22046
#
_cell.length_a   1.000
_cell.length_b   1.000
_cell.length_c   1.000
_cell.angle_alpha   90.00
_cell.angle_beta   90.00
_cell.angle_gamma   90.00
#
_symmetry.space_group_name_H-M   'P 1'
#
loop_
_entity.id
_entity.type
_entity.pdbx_description
1 polymer ?
#
loop_
_entity_poly.entity_id
_entity_poly.type
_entity_poly.pdbx_seq_one_letter_code
_entity_poly.pdbx_strand_id
1 'polypeptide(L)'
;MNSAFDFRTRFGNRYFPNPIFTASGCAGSGKELSQFFELSELGAVVTKSISVRPRSGRPTPRMAETPSGMLNSIGLQGPGVDLFLEEDIPWLLEKNARIVVSISGETVEEYASLA
;
A
#
# COMPACT_ATOMS: atom_id res chain seq x y z
N MET A 1 34.82 9.45 -15.41
CA MET A 1 33.76 10.17 -14.66
C MET A 1 32.52 9.27 -14.62
N ASN A 2 32.33 8.54 -13.54
CA ASN A 2 31.07 7.80 -13.36
C ASN A 2 30.03 8.82 -12.87
N SER A 3 29.25 9.36 -13.78
CA SER A 3 28.02 10.05 -13.40
C SER A 3 27.03 8.96 -12.93
N ALA A 4 27.02 8.68 -11.63
CA ALA A 4 25.95 7.86 -11.07
C ALA A 4 24.62 8.55 -11.39
N PHE A 5 23.73 7.85 -12.05
CA PHE A 5 22.40 8.38 -12.33
C PHE A 5 21.71 8.72 -11.01
N ASP A 6 21.17 9.93 -10.91
CA ASP A 6 20.34 10.33 -9.79
C ASP A 6 18.90 9.95 -10.08
N PHE A 7 18.40 8.91 -9.39
CA PHE A 7 17.02 8.42 -9.52
C PHE A 7 16.05 9.12 -8.58
N ARG A 8 16.53 10.08 -7.76
CA ARG A 8 15.65 10.79 -6.84
C ARG A 8 14.50 11.44 -7.61
N THR A 9 13.29 11.22 -7.12
CA THR A 9 12.10 11.80 -7.70
C THR A 9 11.35 12.65 -6.69
N ARG A 10 10.66 13.67 -7.18
CA ARG A 10 9.83 14.55 -6.35
C ARG A 10 8.36 14.18 -6.54
N PHE A 11 7.67 13.97 -5.42
CA PHE A 11 6.24 13.80 -5.39
C PHE A 11 5.65 14.78 -4.36
N GLY A 12 4.86 15.74 -4.83
CA GLY A 12 4.42 16.87 -4.01
C GLY A 12 5.60 17.70 -3.46
N ASN A 13 5.68 17.81 -2.15
CA ASN A 13 6.76 18.50 -1.44
C ASN A 13 7.82 17.55 -0.85
N ARG A 14 7.76 16.26 -1.17
CA ARG A 14 8.68 15.22 -0.67
C ARG A 14 9.58 14.69 -1.77
N TYR A 15 10.77 14.25 -1.38
CA TYR A 15 11.73 13.55 -2.24
C TYR A 15 11.79 12.08 -1.87
N PHE A 16 11.84 11.24 -2.89
CA PHE A 16 11.98 9.79 -2.80
C PHE A 16 13.27 9.35 -3.50
N PRO A 17 13.92 8.26 -3.07
CA PRO A 17 15.21 7.85 -3.62
C PRO A 17 15.12 7.41 -5.08
N ASN A 18 13.94 6.97 -5.52
CA ASN A 18 13.65 6.56 -6.90
C ASN A 18 12.14 6.63 -7.17
N PRO A 19 11.70 6.55 -8.43
CA PRO A 19 10.29 6.66 -8.80
C PRO A 19 9.50 5.34 -8.68
N ILE A 20 10.08 4.26 -8.14
CA ILE A 20 9.43 2.96 -8.08
C ILE A 20 8.58 2.86 -6.82
N PHE A 21 7.28 2.81 -6.98
CA PHE A 21 6.30 2.67 -5.90
C PHE A 21 5.47 1.41 -6.13
N THR A 22 5.10 0.70 -5.08
CA THR A 22 4.13 -0.38 -5.22
C THR A 22 2.75 0.20 -5.54
N ALA A 23 1.90 -0.60 -6.19
CA ALA A 23 0.50 -0.22 -6.38
C ALA A 23 -0.34 -0.67 -5.18
N SER A 24 -1.30 0.17 -4.76
CA SER A 24 -2.23 -0.18 -3.69
C SER A 24 -2.95 -1.50 -3.99
N GLY A 25 -2.98 -2.39 -3.01
CA GLY A 25 -3.60 -3.70 -3.10
C GLY A 25 -2.76 -4.79 -3.77
N CYS A 26 -1.58 -4.46 -4.33
CA CYS A 26 -0.67 -5.44 -4.94
C CYS A 26 0.35 -6.00 -3.94
N ALA A 27 0.74 -5.21 -2.95
CA ALA A 27 1.80 -5.53 -2.00
C ALA A 27 1.30 -5.66 -0.54
N GLY A 28 0.01 -5.61 -0.28
CA GLY A 28 -0.53 -5.56 1.08
C GLY A 28 0.09 -4.41 1.88
N SER A 29 0.71 -4.74 3.01
CA SER A 29 1.58 -3.84 3.79
C SER A 29 3.06 -4.12 3.57
N GLY A 30 3.44 -4.87 2.51
CA GLY A 30 4.83 -5.16 2.14
C GLY A 30 5.46 -6.38 2.82
N LYS A 31 4.77 -7.06 3.73
CA LYS A 31 5.31 -8.19 4.50
C LYS A 31 5.80 -9.34 3.61
N GLU A 32 5.02 -9.69 2.59
CA GLU A 32 5.38 -10.71 1.62
C GLU A 32 6.57 -10.29 0.74
N LEU A 33 6.59 -9.03 0.29
CA LEU A 33 7.68 -8.51 -0.54
C LEU A 33 9.01 -8.46 0.20
N SER A 34 8.99 -8.20 1.51
CA SER A 34 10.20 -8.12 2.32
C SER A 34 11.00 -9.43 2.40
N GLN A 35 10.42 -10.54 1.94
CA GLN A 35 11.11 -11.83 1.82
C GLN A 35 12.04 -11.91 0.60
N PHE A 36 11.89 -10.99 -0.36
CA PHE A 36 12.64 -11.00 -1.62
C PHE A 36 13.68 -9.89 -1.72
N PHE A 37 13.44 -8.74 -1.08
CA PHE A 37 14.34 -7.58 -1.09
C PHE A 37 14.01 -6.62 0.06
N GLU A 38 14.94 -5.70 0.34
CA GLU A 38 14.74 -4.68 1.35
C GLU A 38 13.75 -3.60 0.89
N LEU A 39 12.67 -3.38 1.65
CA LEU A 39 11.63 -2.39 1.29
C LEU A 39 12.17 -0.97 1.17
N SER A 40 13.29 -0.66 1.83
CA SER A 40 14.00 0.62 1.72
C SER A 40 14.57 0.90 0.33
N GLU A 41 14.73 -0.13 -0.51
CA GLU A 41 15.19 0.01 -1.90
C GLU A 41 14.12 0.61 -2.81
N LEU A 42 12.84 0.50 -2.43
CA LEU A 42 11.74 1.13 -3.16
C LEU A 42 11.68 2.65 -2.90
N GLY A 43 11.16 3.38 -3.85
CA GLY A 43 10.75 4.77 -3.66
C GLY A 43 9.75 4.88 -2.53
N ALA A 44 8.68 4.09 -2.58
CA ALA A 44 7.74 3.93 -1.47
C ALA A 44 6.93 2.63 -1.57
N VAL A 45 6.43 2.17 -0.44
CA VAL A 45 5.38 1.16 -0.34
C VAL A 45 4.03 1.87 -0.27
N VAL A 46 3.21 1.68 -1.29
CA VAL A 46 1.80 2.12 -1.27
C VAL A 46 0.98 0.98 -0.67
N THR A 47 0.34 1.23 0.47
CA THR A 47 -0.37 0.19 1.21
C THR A 47 -1.68 -0.23 0.54
N LYS A 48 -2.22 -1.38 0.93
CA LYS A 48 -3.63 -1.70 0.71
C LYS A 48 -4.49 -0.57 1.29
N SER A 49 -5.60 -0.25 0.62
CA SER A 49 -6.50 0.80 1.12
C SER A 49 -7.02 0.46 2.52
N ILE A 50 -6.81 1.39 3.44
CA ILE A 50 -7.21 1.28 4.85
C ILE A 50 -8.55 1.99 5.02
N SER A 51 -9.48 1.32 5.70
CA SER A 51 -10.78 1.86 6.09
C SER A 51 -10.83 2.12 7.58
N VAL A 52 -11.78 2.96 8.04
CA VAL A 52 -11.96 3.26 9.46
C VAL A 52 -12.19 1.97 10.26
N ARG A 53 -13.04 1.08 9.76
CA ARG A 53 -13.37 -0.19 10.42
C ARG A 53 -12.74 -1.38 9.71
N PRO A 54 -12.47 -2.49 10.42
CA PRO A 54 -12.08 -3.75 9.79
C PRO A 54 -13.12 -4.23 8.77
N ARG A 55 -12.64 -4.81 7.66
CA ARG A 55 -13.50 -5.39 6.60
C ARG A 55 -13.04 -6.80 6.28
N SER A 56 -13.91 -7.76 6.41
CA SER A 56 -13.64 -9.17 6.06
C SER A 56 -13.55 -9.41 4.55
N GLY A 57 -14.03 -8.45 3.76
CA GLY A 57 -14.19 -8.61 2.32
C GLY A 57 -15.40 -9.45 1.96
N ARG A 58 -15.48 -9.83 0.67
CA ARG A 58 -16.55 -10.67 0.16
C ARG A 58 -16.28 -12.16 0.46
N PRO A 59 -17.30 -13.00 0.59
CA PRO A 59 -17.13 -14.45 0.61
C PRO A 59 -16.57 -14.95 -0.73
N THR A 60 -15.92 -16.11 -0.71
CA THR A 60 -15.43 -16.77 -1.93
C THR A 60 -16.61 -17.47 -2.67
N PRO A 61 -16.53 -17.60 -4.03
CA PRO A 61 -15.42 -17.22 -4.91
C PRO A 61 -15.33 -15.70 -5.14
N ARG A 62 -14.12 -15.16 -5.20
CA ARG A 62 -13.85 -13.71 -5.35
C ARG A 62 -13.27 -13.31 -6.69
N MET A 63 -12.94 -14.29 -7.51
CA MET A 63 -12.31 -14.10 -8.82
C MET A 63 -12.99 -15.00 -9.84
N ALA A 64 -13.09 -14.49 -11.08
CA ALA A 64 -13.60 -15.22 -12.23
C ALA A 64 -12.80 -14.85 -13.46
N GLU A 65 -12.39 -15.86 -14.25
CA GLU A 65 -11.73 -15.64 -15.52
C GLU A 65 -12.75 -15.21 -16.58
N THR A 66 -12.27 -14.40 -17.52
CA THR A 66 -12.97 -14.01 -18.73
C THR A 66 -12.11 -14.33 -19.95
N PRO A 67 -12.64 -14.34 -21.19
CA PRO A 67 -11.83 -14.66 -22.38
C PRO A 67 -10.59 -13.81 -22.56
N SER A 68 -10.54 -12.60 -22.02
CA SER A 68 -9.43 -11.65 -22.21
C SER A 68 -8.94 -11.01 -20.92
N GLY A 69 -9.27 -11.58 -19.76
CA GLY A 69 -8.87 -11.01 -18.47
C GLY A 69 -9.51 -11.70 -17.28
N MET A 70 -9.69 -10.94 -16.21
CA MET A 70 -10.18 -11.46 -14.94
C MET A 70 -11.07 -10.42 -14.25
N LEU A 71 -12.15 -10.87 -13.65
CA LEU A 71 -12.99 -10.11 -12.74
C LEU A 71 -12.63 -10.44 -11.30
N ASN A 72 -12.68 -9.48 -10.41
CA ASN A 72 -12.55 -9.73 -8.98
C ASN A 72 -13.60 -8.96 -8.16
N SER A 73 -13.88 -9.47 -6.98
CA SER A 73 -14.76 -8.87 -6.00
C SER A 73 -14.19 -9.12 -4.60
N ILE A 74 -13.05 -8.48 -4.29
CA ILE A 74 -12.36 -8.67 -3.00
C ILE A 74 -13.10 -8.00 -1.86
N GLY A 75 -13.69 -6.83 -2.08
CA GLY A 75 -14.52 -6.12 -1.09
C GLY A 75 -13.72 -5.32 -0.07
N LEU A 76 -12.56 -4.76 -0.47
CA LEU A 76 -11.72 -3.90 0.37
C LEU A 76 -11.34 -4.55 1.71
N GLN A 77 -11.01 -5.84 1.70
CA GLN A 77 -10.57 -6.56 2.89
C GLN A 77 -9.40 -5.84 3.55
N GLY A 78 -9.46 -5.64 4.86
CA GLY A 78 -8.40 -4.99 5.60
C GLY A 78 -8.64 -4.97 7.11
N PRO A 79 -7.59 -4.67 7.90
CA PRO A 79 -7.62 -4.74 9.36
C PRO A 79 -8.36 -3.56 10.02
N GLY A 80 -8.62 -2.48 9.27
CA GLY A 80 -9.05 -1.20 9.83
C GLY A 80 -7.88 -0.33 10.26
N VAL A 81 -8.15 0.96 10.52
CA VAL A 81 -7.09 1.94 10.81
C VAL A 81 -6.38 1.67 12.13
N ASP A 82 -7.10 1.25 13.17
CA ASP A 82 -6.52 1.06 14.49
C ASP A 82 -5.40 0.00 14.46
N LEU A 83 -5.71 -1.20 13.95
CA LEU A 83 -4.75 -2.28 13.86
C LEU A 83 -3.61 -1.96 12.88
N PHE A 84 -3.92 -1.26 11.78
CA PHE A 84 -2.90 -0.80 10.83
C PHE A 84 -1.88 0.16 11.50
N LEU A 85 -2.34 1.09 12.34
CA LEU A 85 -1.47 2.01 13.08
C LEU A 85 -0.67 1.30 14.18
N GLU A 86 -1.26 0.29 14.80
CA GLU A 86 -0.63 -0.46 15.89
C GLU A 86 0.43 -1.44 15.40
N GLU A 87 0.19 -2.13 14.28
CA GLU A 87 1.06 -3.21 13.80
C GLU A 87 1.83 -2.87 12.51
N ASP A 88 1.11 -2.45 11.45
CA ASP A 88 1.73 -2.34 10.12
C ASP A 88 2.64 -1.13 10.01
N ILE A 89 2.25 0.02 10.56
CA ILE A 89 3.08 1.24 10.51
C ILE A 89 4.40 1.06 11.26
N PRO A 90 4.43 0.60 12.53
CA PRO A 90 5.69 0.37 13.23
C PRO A 90 6.60 -0.62 12.50
N TRP A 91 6.03 -1.72 11.98
CA TRP A 91 6.78 -2.69 11.24
C TRP A 91 7.40 -2.12 9.95
N LEU A 92 6.65 -1.35 9.17
CA LEU A 92 7.15 -0.69 7.97
C LEU A 92 8.27 0.32 8.28
N LEU A 93 8.14 1.06 9.38
CA LEU A 93 9.18 2.00 9.83
C LEU A 93 10.44 1.27 10.27
N GLU A 94 10.33 0.13 10.97
CA GLU A 94 11.47 -0.74 11.31
C GLU A 94 12.22 -1.21 10.05
N LYS A 95 11.50 -1.49 8.96
CA LYS A 95 12.09 -1.84 7.66
C LYS A 95 12.62 -0.64 6.88
N ASN A 96 12.64 0.55 7.45
CA ASN A 96 13.03 1.78 6.79
C ASN A 96 12.26 2.05 5.48
N ALA A 97 11.06 1.51 5.35
CA ALA A 97 10.18 1.73 4.21
C ALA A 97 9.64 3.16 4.21
N ARG A 98 9.57 3.77 3.04
CA ARG A 98 8.78 5.00 2.84
C ARG A 98 7.35 4.58 2.56
N ILE A 99 6.43 5.19 3.28
CA ILE A 99 5.05 4.74 3.32
C ILE A 99 4.16 5.77 2.64
N VAL A 100 3.33 5.31 1.71
CA VAL A 100 2.19 6.07 1.16
C VAL A 100 0.93 5.28 1.51
N VAL A 101 0.13 5.82 2.40
CA VAL A 101 -1.09 5.15 2.84
C VAL A 101 -2.21 5.41 1.86
N SER A 102 -2.78 4.34 1.29
CA SER A 102 -4.03 4.40 0.55
C SER A 102 -5.19 4.33 1.54
N ILE A 103 -6.16 5.23 1.44
CA ILE A 103 -7.32 5.28 2.33
C ILE A 103 -8.62 5.08 1.56
N SER A 104 -9.63 4.53 2.22
CA SER A 104 -10.97 4.32 1.67
C SER A 104 -12.03 4.57 2.73
N GLY A 105 -12.91 5.54 2.47
CA GLY A 105 -14.07 5.86 3.29
C GLY A 105 -15.37 5.68 2.52
N GLU A 106 -16.48 5.54 3.22
CA GLU A 106 -17.83 5.52 2.66
C GLU A 106 -18.47 6.91 2.68
N THR A 107 -17.94 7.80 3.53
CA THR A 107 -18.38 9.20 3.65
C THR A 107 -17.20 10.16 3.64
N VAL A 108 -17.47 11.44 3.43
CA VAL A 108 -16.47 12.51 3.46
C VAL A 108 -15.81 12.60 4.85
N GLU A 109 -16.60 12.39 5.90
CA GLU A 109 -16.14 12.42 7.30
C GLU A 109 -15.16 11.26 7.58
N GLU A 110 -15.41 10.07 7.03
CA GLU A 110 -14.48 8.94 7.13
C GLU A 110 -13.15 9.24 6.44
N TYR A 111 -13.17 9.83 5.23
CA TYR A 111 -11.93 10.25 4.56
C TYR A 111 -11.19 11.31 5.37
N ALA A 112 -11.89 12.29 5.93
CA ALA A 112 -11.28 13.31 6.77
C ALA A 112 -10.69 12.74 8.07
N SER A 113 -11.31 11.70 8.62
CA SER A 113 -10.80 11.01 9.81
C SER A 113 -9.56 10.15 9.53
N LEU A 114 -9.43 9.62 8.31
CA LEU A 114 -8.30 8.78 7.92
C LEU A 114 -7.08 9.60 7.47
N ALA A 115 -7.26 10.84 7.02
CA ALA A 115 -6.21 11.72 6.51
C ALA A 115 -5.46 12.44 7.63
#